data_33273ac96fbc767b57274fcef151c20d
#
_entry.id   33273ac96fbc767b57274fcef151c20d
#
_cell.length_a   1.000
_cell.length_b   1.000
_cell.length_c   1.000
_cell.angle_alpha   90.00
_cell.angle_beta   90.00
_cell.angle_gamma   90.00
#
_symmetry.space_group_name_H-M   'P 1'
#
loop_
_entity.id
_entity.type
_entity.pdbx_description
1 polymer ?
#
loop_
_entity_poly.entity_id
_entity_poly.type
_entity_poly.pdbx_seq_one_letter_code
_entity_poly.pdbx_strand_id
1 'polypeptide(L)'
;MNLVEISKEIENGNVSLGIELGSTRIKAVLITSDYKTIASGSFVWENQFKDQIWTYSLDTVWQGIQASYSQMAAEVHSKYHQSLTSIKSIGISAMMHGYLAFSKNNDLLVPFRTWRNNITEESATKLTEAFSFNIPQRWTIAHLYQAILNGEEHVKDIDFVTTLAGYVHWKLSGEKVLGVGDASGVFPIDEKTGYYSKSMLKTFTELENVKQFDWDINQVLPDVKSAGEKAGELTAEGANLLDVTGKLQAGSVIAPPEGDAGTGMVGTNSVRKRTGNISVGTSAFSMVVLEKPLKSVHRDIDVVMTPDGAPVAMVHVNNCSSDINAWAQIFSDFAARLGINLAPDKLYEALFLEATKADHDLGHLINYSYQSGENITNIKAGRPLFVRKSDSNFNLPNFMQTQLYSAFAPLKIGMDILSNEEDIKTDVMIAQGGLFRTPVVAQQVLSDALNIPITVMANAGEGGPWGMAVLAMFASDSNGQSLSDYLDTNVFSNPESMTLSPEPEGVEAYDEFTKEYVAGLPVEAQAGEVI
;
A
#
# COMPACT_ATOMS: atom_id res chain seq x y z
N MET A 1 -27.98 -7.36 -6.46
CA MET A 1 -28.54 -7.74 -7.80
C MET A 1 -28.69 -9.25 -7.92
N ASN A 2 -29.69 -9.74 -8.69
CA ASN A 2 -29.81 -11.15 -9.06
C ASN A 2 -29.06 -11.45 -10.38
N LEU A 3 -28.95 -12.73 -10.76
CA LEU A 3 -28.20 -13.15 -11.96
C LEU A 3 -28.67 -12.49 -13.27
N VAL A 4 -29.98 -12.25 -13.41
CA VAL A 4 -30.57 -11.64 -14.62
C VAL A 4 -30.21 -10.15 -14.70
N GLU A 5 -30.22 -9.46 -13.56
CA GLU A 5 -29.83 -8.06 -13.46
C GLU A 5 -28.34 -7.90 -13.79
N ILE A 6 -27.47 -8.75 -13.23
CA ILE A 6 -26.03 -8.76 -13.51
C ILE A 6 -25.77 -9.01 -15.00
N SER A 7 -26.45 -10.01 -15.60
CA SER A 7 -26.30 -10.29 -17.03
C SER A 7 -26.65 -9.08 -17.90
N LYS A 8 -27.70 -8.32 -17.54
CA LYS A 8 -28.07 -7.09 -18.24
C LYS A 8 -27.04 -5.97 -18.07
N GLU A 9 -26.45 -5.82 -16.89
CA GLU A 9 -25.36 -4.85 -16.71
C GLU A 9 -24.16 -5.16 -17.59
N ILE A 10 -23.77 -6.44 -17.66
CA ILE A 10 -22.68 -6.87 -18.54
C ILE A 10 -23.03 -6.61 -20.01
N GLU A 11 -24.24 -7.01 -20.46
CA GLU A 11 -24.70 -6.81 -21.83
C GLU A 11 -24.70 -5.32 -22.23
N ASN A 12 -25.10 -4.44 -21.32
CA ASN A 12 -25.13 -3.00 -21.54
C ASN A 12 -23.76 -2.32 -21.33
N GLY A 13 -22.72 -3.06 -20.94
CA GLY A 13 -21.41 -2.54 -20.62
C GLY A 13 -21.37 -1.68 -19.34
N ASN A 14 -22.38 -1.79 -18.47
CA ASN A 14 -22.50 -0.99 -17.23
C ASN A 14 -21.73 -1.63 -16.07
N VAL A 15 -20.50 -2.05 -16.33
CA VAL A 15 -19.58 -2.67 -15.37
C VAL A 15 -18.26 -1.91 -15.35
N SER A 16 -17.54 -1.97 -14.24
CA SER A 16 -16.25 -1.30 -14.10
C SER A 16 -15.15 -2.29 -13.78
N LEU A 17 -13.99 -2.11 -14.42
CA LEU A 17 -12.81 -2.97 -14.31
C LEU A 17 -11.72 -2.27 -13.51
N GLY A 18 -11.20 -2.94 -12.48
CA GLY A 18 -9.96 -2.56 -11.82
C GLY A 18 -8.86 -3.58 -12.09
N ILE A 19 -7.69 -3.11 -12.49
CA ILE A 19 -6.49 -3.92 -12.68
C ILE A 19 -5.43 -3.43 -11.71
N GLU A 20 -4.87 -4.36 -10.91
CA GLU A 20 -3.78 -4.07 -9.99
C GLU A 20 -2.55 -4.92 -10.30
N LEU A 21 -1.41 -4.25 -10.44
CA LEU A 21 -0.11 -4.88 -10.59
C LEU A 21 0.63 -4.85 -9.24
N GLY A 22 0.27 -5.79 -8.35
CA GLY A 22 0.94 -5.94 -7.05
C GLY A 22 2.27 -6.68 -7.17
N SER A 23 3.11 -6.63 -6.13
CA SER A 23 4.49 -7.16 -6.15
C SER A 23 4.60 -8.67 -6.44
N THR A 24 3.58 -9.45 -6.14
CA THR A 24 3.58 -10.92 -6.33
C THR A 24 2.49 -11.42 -7.27
N ARG A 25 1.54 -10.55 -7.60
CA ARG A 25 0.36 -10.94 -8.36
C ARG A 25 -0.25 -9.76 -9.11
N ILE A 26 -0.59 -10.00 -10.37
CA ILE A 26 -1.46 -9.10 -11.15
C ILE A 26 -2.89 -9.63 -11.01
N LYS A 27 -3.84 -8.72 -10.76
CA LYS A 27 -5.25 -9.06 -10.58
C LYS A 27 -6.14 -8.18 -11.45
N ALA A 28 -7.22 -8.74 -11.96
CA ALA A 28 -8.30 -8.02 -12.62
C ALA A 28 -9.61 -8.34 -11.89
N VAL A 29 -10.38 -7.30 -11.54
CA VAL A 29 -11.66 -7.43 -10.84
C VAL A 29 -12.72 -6.64 -11.59
N LEU A 30 -13.85 -7.29 -11.88
CA LEU A 30 -15.01 -6.66 -12.51
C LEU A 30 -16.13 -6.48 -11.50
N ILE A 31 -16.64 -5.25 -11.38
CA ILE A 31 -17.72 -4.89 -10.47
C ILE A 31 -18.96 -4.38 -11.22
N THR A 32 -20.11 -4.57 -10.62
CA THR A 32 -21.40 -4.01 -11.04
C THR A 32 -21.64 -2.63 -10.45
N SER A 33 -22.70 -1.95 -10.88
CA SER A 33 -23.11 -0.63 -10.39
C SER A 33 -23.48 -0.61 -8.89
N ASP A 34 -23.68 -1.77 -8.25
CA ASP A 34 -23.84 -1.92 -6.80
C ASP A 34 -22.52 -2.34 -6.09
N TYR A 35 -21.37 -2.10 -6.74
CA TYR A 35 -20.00 -2.33 -6.26
C TYR A 35 -19.65 -3.78 -5.92
N LYS A 36 -20.47 -4.74 -6.36
CA LYS A 36 -20.20 -6.17 -6.12
C LYS A 36 -19.25 -6.72 -7.15
N THR A 37 -18.25 -7.46 -6.68
CA THR A 37 -17.39 -8.26 -7.54
C THR A 37 -18.19 -9.40 -8.18
N ILE A 38 -18.20 -9.44 -9.50
CA ILE A 38 -18.88 -10.46 -10.28
C ILE A 38 -17.94 -11.45 -10.95
N ALA A 39 -16.72 -11.02 -11.26
CA ALA A 39 -15.68 -11.88 -11.81
C ALA A 39 -14.31 -11.34 -11.44
N SER A 40 -13.32 -12.24 -11.41
CA SER A 40 -11.93 -11.89 -11.16
C SER A 40 -10.98 -12.78 -11.94
N GLY A 41 -9.76 -12.32 -12.11
CA GLY A 41 -8.67 -13.10 -12.68
C GLY A 41 -7.34 -12.69 -12.07
N SER A 42 -6.37 -13.59 -12.10
CA SER A 42 -5.06 -13.29 -11.50
C SER A 42 -3.92 -14.03 -12.18
N PHE A 43 -2.74 -13.43 -12.12
CA PHE A 43 -1.49 -13.99 -12.62
C PHE A 43 -0.40 -13.81 -11.55
N VAL A 44 0.27 -14.91 -11.21
CA VAL A 44 1.41 -14.88 -10.26
C VAL A 44 2.67 -14.54 -11.04
N TRP A 45 3.43 -13.59 -10.52
CA TRP A 45 4.72 -13.20 -11.08
C TRP A 45 5.74 -12.91 -9.97
N GLU A 46 7.00 -12.79 -10.35
CA GLU A 46 8.08 -12.58 -9.39
C GLU A 46 8.98 -11.42 -9.82
N ASN A 47 9.41 -10.64 -8.82
CA ASN A 47 10.42 -9.61 -8.99
C ASN A 47 11.77 -10.28 -9.27
N GLN A 48 12.46 -9.85 -10.31
CA GLN A 48 13.74 -10.42 -10.76
C GLN A 48 14.88 -9.51 -10.30
N PHE A 49 15.95 -10.12 -9.80
CA PHE A 49 17.18 -9.40 -9.50
C PHE A 49 18.18 -9.63 -10.63
N LYS A 50 18.39 -8.63 -11.48
CA LYS A 50 19.29 -8.66 -12.64
C LYS A 50 20.22 -7.45 -12.62
N ASP A 51 21.49 -7.68 -12.85
CA ASP A 51 22.51 -6.61 -12.90
C ASP A 51 22.43 -5.67 -11.68
N GLN A 52 22.23 -6.25 -10.51
CA GLN A 52 22.04 -5.57 -9.22
C GLN A 52 20.78 -4.68 -9.12
N ILE A 53 19.81 -4.86 -10.02
CA ILE A 53 18.55 -4.13 -10.06
C ILE A 53 17.38 -5.10 -9.86
N TRP A 54 16.48 -4.77 -8.94
CA TRP A 54 15.17 -5.39 -8.82
C TRP A 54 14.25 -4.85 -9.91
N THR A 55 13.76 -5.73 -10.78
CA THR A 55 13.02 -5.37 -11.99
C THR A 55 11.91 -6.37 -12.34
N TYR A 56 11.00 -5.94 -13.20
CA TYR A 56 10.08 -6.77 -13.99
C TYR A 56 10.26 -6.41 -15.46
N SER A 57 10.18 -7.40 -16.36
CA SER A 57 10.16 -7.09 -17.79
C SER A 57 8.78 -6.56 -18.21
N LEU A 58 8.74 -5.60 -19.11
CA LEU A 58 7.48 -5.06 -19.63
C LEU A 58 6.68 -6.12 -20.42
N ASP A 59 7.34 -7.11 -21.02
CA ASP A 59 6.68 -8.25 -21.66
C ASP A 59 5.91 -9.08 -20.63
N THR A 60 6.52 -9.35 -19.45
CA THR A 60 5.85 -10.07 -18.37
C THR A 60 4.68 -9.26 -17.79
N VAL A 61 4.78 -7.93 -17.74
CA VAL A 61 3.67 -7.04 -17.35
C VAL A 61 2.47 -7.32 -18.25
N TRP A 62 2.64 -7.27 -19.58
CA TRP A 62 1.53 -7.48 -20.51
C TRP A 62 1.01 -8.91 -20.51
N GLN A 63 1.88 -9.91 -20.43
CA GLN A 63 1.46 -11.31 -20.27
C GLN A 63 0.55 -11.48 -19.04
N GLY A 64 0.93 -10.87 -17.91
CA GLY A 64 0.16 -10.97 -16.68
C GLY A 64 -1.17 -10.22 -16.73
N ILE A 65 -1.21 -9.02 -17.32
CA ILE A 65 -2.46 -8.27 -17.53
C ILE A 65 -3.41 -9.07 -18.42
N GLN A 66 -2.95 -9.55 -19.57
CA GLN A 66 -3.73 -10.32 -20.54
C GLN A 66 -4.25 -11.63 -19.93
N ALA A 67 -3.42 -12.33 -19.16
CA ALA A 67 -3.83 -13.56 -18.47
C ALA A 67 -4.91 -13.30 -17.42
N SER A 68 -4.73 -12.24 -16.60
CA SER A 68 -5.70 -11.85 -15.57
C SER A 68 -7.02 -11.41 -16.19
N TYR A 69 -6.99 -10.59 -17.23
CA TYR A 69 -8.17 -10.17 -17.97
C TYR A 69 -8.89 -11.35 -18.61
N SER A 70 -8.16 -12.23 -19.32
CA SER A 70 -8.74 -13.40 -19.98
C SER A 70 -9.41 -14.37 -19.00
N GLN A 71 -8.80 -14.60 -17.83
CA GLN A 71 -9.39 -15.41 -16.77
C GLN A 71 -10.68 -14.79 -16.24
N MET A 72 -10.69 -13.49 -15.97
CA MET A 72 -11.87 -12.75 -15.52
C MET A 72 -12.98 -12.79 -16.58
N ALA A 73 -12.67 -12.55 -17.86
CA ALA A 73 -13.63 -12.61 -18.95
C ALA A 73 -14.20 -14.04 -19.15
N ALA A 74 -13.40 -15.09 -18.97
CA ALA A 74 -13.84 -16.46 -18.98
C ALA A 74 -14.80 -16.78 -17.82
N GLU A 75 -14.55 -16.23 -16.63
CA GLU A 75 -15.44 -16.36 -15.48
C GLU A 75 -16.78 -15.67 -15.75
N VAL A 76 -16.79 -14.47 -16.35
CA VAL A 76 -18.01 -13.77 -16.81
C VAL A 76 -18.82 -14.69 -17.75
N HIS A 77 -18.15 -15.27 -18.75
CA HIS A 77 -18.83 -16.16 -19.70
C HIS A 77 -19.39 -17.39 -19.02
N SER A 78 -18.65 -18.03 -18.14
CA SER A 78 -19.07 -19.25 -17.43
C SER A 78 -20.26 -19.00 -16.50
N LYS A 79 -20.26 -17.90 -15.75
CA LYS A 79 -21.29 -17.60 -14.74
C LYS A 79 -22.55 -16.96 -15.32
N TYR A 80 -22.39 -16.09 -16.32
CA TYR A 80 -23.48 -15.23 -16.81
C TYR A 80 -23.85 -15.49 -18.26
N HIS A 81 -23.13 -16.38 -18.98
CA HIS A 81 -23.31 -16.69 -20.41
C HIS A 81 -23.20 -15.44 -21.32
N GLN A 82 -22.47 -14.42 -20.85
CA GLN A 82 -22.23 -13.17 -21.57
C GLN A 82 -20.78 -13.10 -22.09
N SER A 83 -20.59 -12.40 -23.20
CA SER A 83 -19.25 -11.98 -23.65
C SER A 83 -19.01 -10.53 -23.22
N LEU A 84 -17.85 -10.26 -22.63
CA LEU A 84 -17.47 -8.92 -22.24
C LEU A 84 -16.98 -8.14 -23.46
N THR A 85 -17.87 -7.34 -24.07
CA THR A 85 -17.58 -6.57 -25.29
C THR A 85 -17.42 -5.07 -25.02
N SER A 86 -18.00 -4.58 -23.93
CA SER A 86 -17.88 -3.19 -23.50
C SER A 86 -17.78 -3.11 -21.99
N ILE A 87 -17.05 -2.12 -21.51
CA ILE A 87 -16.82 -1.81 -20.08
C ILE A 87 -17.02 -0.31 -19.93
N LYS A 88 -17.80 0.13 -18.93
CA LYS A 88 -18.10 1.54 -18.71
C LYS A 88 -16.83 2.33 -18.34
N SER A 89 -16.09 1.79 -17.38
CA SER A 89 -14.87 2.45 -16.92
C SER A 89 -13.80 1.44 -16.50
N ILE A 90 -12.54 1.85 -16.64
CA ILE A 90 -11.36 1.04 -16.34
C ILE A 90 -10.44 1.85 -15.43
N GLY A 91 -9.89 1.20 -14.43
CA GLY A 91 -8.87 1.76 -13.57
C GLY A 91 -7.63 0.88 -13.50
N ILE A 92 -6.47 1.51 -13.47
CA ILE A 92 -5.16 0.85 -13.37
C ILE A 92 -4.50 1.26 -12.06
N SER A 93 -4.09 0.27 -11.30
CA SER A 93 -3.29 0.46 -10.09
C SER A 93 -2.03 -0.42 -10.18
N ALA A 94 -0.96 0.03 -9.56
CA ALA A 94 0.26 -0.77 -9.44
C ALA A 94 0.95 -0.51 -8.09
N MET A 95 1.93 -1.36 -7.75
CA MET A 95 2.89 -1.04 -6.71
C MET A 95 3.41 0.38 -6.92
N MET A 96 3.34 1.20 -5.88
CA MET A 96 3.78 2.59 -5.94
C MET A 96 5.27 2.70 -6.24
N HIS A 97 5.66 3.90 -6.71
CA HIS A 97 7.06 4.28 -6.89
C HIS A 97 7.77 3.56 -8.06
N GLY A 98 9.10 3.65 -8.04
CA GLY A 98 9.93 3.06 -9.08
C GLY A 98 10.24 4.04 -10.21
N TYR A 99 10.98 3.56 -11.22
CA TYR A 99 11.52 4.41 -12.26
C TYR A 99 11.46 3.71 -13.61
N LEU A 100 10.63 4.24 -14.49
CA LEU A 100 10.53 3.93 -15.91
C LEU A 100 10.87 5.19 -16.68
N ALA A 101 11.90 5.13 -17.52
CA ALA A 101 12.37 6.27 -18.32
C ALA A 101 12.32 5.93 -19.81
N PHE A 102 11.72 6.81 -20.59
CA PHE A 102 11.48 6.64 -22.02
C PHE A 102 12.12 7.75 -22.83
N SER A 103 12.60 7.38 -24.03
CA SER A 103 13.08 8.31 -25.03
C SER A 103 11.92 9.00 -25.77
N LYS A 104 12.25 10.01 -26.55
CA LYS A 104 11.29 10.69 -27.48
C LYS A 104 10.61 9.72 -28.45
N ASN A 105 11.25 8.60 -28.78
CA ASN A 105 10.68 7.55 -29.62
C ASN A 105 9.83 6.55 -28.84
N ASN A 106 9.61 6.78 -27.53
CA ASN A 106 8.92 5.87 -26.61
C ASN A 106 9.64 4.54 -26.35
N ASP A 107 10.97 4.50 -26.55
CA ASP A 107 11.81 3.37 -26.20
C ASP A 107 12.15 3.40 -24.70
N LEU A 108 12.06 2.26 -24.03
CA LEU A 108 12.52 2.12 -22.64
C LEU A 108 14.05 2.25 -22.59
N LEU A 109 14.55 3.25 -21.88
CA LEU A 109 15.97 3.61 -21.86
C LEU A 109 16.80 2.72 -20.94
N VAL A 110 16.22 2.27 -19.81
CA VAL A 110 16.85 1.40 -18.83
C VAL A 110 15.82 0.40 -18.29
N PRO A 111 16.23 -0.76 -17.74
CA PRO A 111 15.30 -1.67 -17.09
C PRO A 111 14.49 -0.98 -15.99
N PHE A 112 13.23 -1.36 -15.83
CA PHE A 112 12.36 -0.85 -14.76
C PHE A 112 13.03 -1.03 -13.39
N ARG A 113 13.23 0.05 -12.64
CA ARG A 113 13.73 0.02 -11.26
C ARG A 113 12.55 0.06 -10.32
N THR A 114 12.28 -1.04 -9.63
CA THR A 114 11.14 -1.17 -8.72
C THR A 114 11.39 -0.48 -7.38
N TRP A 115 10.35 -0.32 -6.57
CA TRP A 115 10.40 0.22 -5.21
C TRP A 115 11.39 -0.53 -4.27
N ARG A 116 11.77 -1.77 -4.60
CA ARG A 116 12.71 -2.59 -3.80
C ARG A 116 14.16 -2.18 -3.93
N ASN A 117 14.49 -1.29 -4.85
CA ASN A 117 15.86 -0.84 -5.06
C ASN A 117 16.25 0.22 -4.04
N ASN A 118 17.23 -0.09 -3.19
CA ASN A 118 17.83 0.81 -2.20
C ASN A 118 19.19 1.33 -2.70
N ILE A 119 19.24 1.87 -3.92
CA ILE A 119 20.46 2.31 -4.60
C ILE A 119 20.54 3.83 -4.73
N THR A 120 19.67 4.57 -4.07
CA THR A 120 19.44 6.01 -4.25
C THR A 120 19.61 6.80 -2.97
N GLU A 121 20.37 6.30 -1.99
CA GLU A 121 20.54 6.93 -0.69
C GLU A 121 21.17 8.33 -0.78
N GLU A 122 22.18 8.49 -1.64
CA GLU A 122 22.85 9.77 -1.82
C GLU A 122 21.88 10.82 -2.38
N SER A 123 21.14 10.48 -3.44
CA SER A 123 20.17 11.38 -4.06
C SER A 123 19.01 11.71 -3.14
N ALA A 124 18.46 10.71 -2.44
CA ALA A 124 17.38 10.88 -1.49
C ALA A 124 17.78 11.85 -0.36
N THR A 125 19.00 11.69 0.18
CA THR A 125 19.53 12.58 1.22
C THR A 125 19.67 14.03 0.70
N LYS A 126 20.31 14.22 -0.46
CA LYS A 126 20.52 15.54 -1.05
C LYS A 126 19.19 16.24 -1.41
N LEU A 127 18.23 15.49 -1.96
CA LEU A 127 16.91 16.06 -2.30
C LEU A 127 16.10 16.39 -1.05
N THR A 128 16.14 15.55 -0.01
CA THR A 128 15.50 15.83 1.29
C THR A 128 16.01 17.13 1.89
N GLU A 129 17.32 17.36 1.88
CA GLU A 129 17.92 18.61 2.35
C GLU A 129 17.53 19.80 1.48
N ALA A 130 17.61 19.67 0.15
CA ALA A 130 17.31 20.75 -0.80
C ALA A 130 15.84 21.18 -0.75
N PHE A 131 14.92 20.24 -0.58
CA PHE A 131 13.48 20.48 -0.57
C PHE A 131 12.92 20.78 0.83
N SER A 132 13.68 20.48 1.91
CA SER A 132 13.16 20.44 3.28
C SER A 132 11.89 19.57 3.36
N PHE A 133 11.90 18.45 2.66
CA PHE A 133 10.80 17.50 2.53
C PHE A 133 11.39 16.09 2.38
N ASN A 134 10.84 15.08 3.08
CA ASN A 134 11.36 13.73 3.00
C ASN A 134 11.20 13.15 1.60
N ILE A 135 12.31 12.75 0.98
CA ILE A 135 12.35 12.05 -0.32
C ILE A 135 12.86 10.64 -0.08
N PRO A 136 11.97 9.64 -0.03
CA PRO A 136 12.37 8.25 0.13
C PRO A 136 13.18 7.73 -1.05
N GLN A 137 14.07 6.77 -0.78
CA GLN A 137 14.94 6.17 -1.82
C GLN A 137 14.17 5.57 -2.99
N ARG A 138 12.95 5.06 -2.76
CA ARG A 138 12.14 4.37 -3.76
C ARG A 138 11.40 5.30 -4.73
N TRP A 139 11.39 6.62 -4.48
CA TRP A 139 10.67 7.59 -5.32
C TRP A 139 11.34 7.77 -6.69
N THR A 140 10.53 8.04 -7.72
CA THR A 140 11.01 8.23 -9.09
C THR A 140 12.07 9.35 -9.18
N ILE A 141 11.85 10.48 -8.49
CA ILE A 141 12.82 11.59 -8.50
C ILE A 141 14.15 11.22 -7.84
N ALA A 142 14.14 10.37 -6.81
CA ALA A 142 15.38 9.87 -6.20
C ALA A 142 16.17 9.01 -7.19
N HIS A 143 15.49 8.15 -7.95
CA HIS A 143 16.13 7.35 -9.00
C HIS A 143 16.67 8.21 -10.14
N LEU A 144 15.89 9.18 -10.61
CA LEU A 144 16.34 10.11 -11.65
C LEU A 144 17.58 10.89 -11.20
N TYR A 145 17.54 11.47 -10.00
CA TYR A 145 18.66 12.25 -9.50
C TYR A 145 19.90 11.38 -9.20
N GLN A 146 19.71 10.14 -8.76
CA GLN A 146 20.83 9.21 -8.60
C GLN A 146 21.47 8.86 -9.95
N ALA A 147 20.67 8.65 -11.00
CA ALA A 147 21.19 8.42 -12.34
C ALA A 147 22.01 9.64 -12.85
N ILE A 148 21.57 10.85 -12.54
CA ILE A 148 22.31 12.09 -12.81
C ILE A 148 23.64 12.12 -12.06
N LEU A 149 23.63 11.81 -10.75
CA LEU A 149 24.86 11.79 -9.92
C LEU A 149 25.85 10.73 -10.38
N ASN A 150 25.36 9.58 -10.83
CA ASN A 150 26.17 8.50 -11.39
C ASN A 150 26.70 8.79 -12.79
N GLY A 151 26.21 9.83 -13.48
CA GLY A 151 26.56 10.12 -14.87
C GLY A 151 26.04 9.05 -15.86
N GLU A 152 24.89 8.46 -15.59
CA GLU A 152 24.32 7.42 -16.45
C GLU A 152 23.93 8.00 -17.84
N GLU A 153 24.37 7.34 -18.89
CA GLU A 153 24.27 7.86 -20.28
C GLU A 153 22.83 8.12 -20.75
N HIS A 154 21.87 7.31 -20.25
CA HIS A 154 20.47 7.41 -20.66
C HIS A 154 19.80 8.73 -20.26
N VAL A 155 20.32 9.41 -19.23
CA VAL A 155 19.71 10.63 -18.67
C VAL A 155 19.54 11.74 -19.70
N LYS A 156 20.48 11.89 -20.64
CA LYS A 156 20.42 12.90 -21.70
C LYS A 156 19.30 12.66 -22.73
N ASP A 157 18.86 11.40 -22.86
CA ASP A 157 17.87 10.98 -23.84
C ASP A 157 16.46 10.86 -23.27
N ILE A 158 16.26 11.23 -21.99
CA ILE A 158 14.96 11.18 -21.31
C ILE A 158 13.99 12.21 -21.93
N ASP A 159 12.80 11.73 -22.32
CA ASP A 159 11.66 12.55 -22.74
C ASP A 159 10.47 12.38 -21.76
N PHE A 160 10.39 11.23 -21.09
CA PHE A 160 9.30 10.92 -20.20
C PHE A 160 9.73 9.93 -19.09
N VAL A 161 9.33 10.21 -17.86
CA VAL A 161 9.45 9.27 -16.74
C VAL A 161 8.08 8.98 -16.15
N THR A 162 7.88 7.76 -15.63
CA THR A 162 6.59 7.38 -15.04
C THR A 162 6.74 6.19 -14.09
N THR A 163 5.63 5.84 -13.43
CA THR A 163 5.45 4.62 -12.64
C THR A 163 4.93 3.47 -13.52
N LEU A 164 4.81 2.28 -12.93
CA LEU A 164 4.23 1.14 -13.62
C LEU A 164 2.75 1.36 -13.96
N ALA A 165 1.97 1.95 -13.04
CA ALA A 165 0.57 2.28 -13.28
C ALA A 165 0.41 3.28 -14.44
N GLY A 166 1.23 4.34 -14.44
CA GLY A 166 1.25 5.33 -15.51
C GLY A 166 1.67 4.76 -16.87
N TYR A 167 2.63 3.83 -16.89
CA TYR A 167 3.02 3.13 -18.12
C TYR A 167 1.86 2.34 -18.73
N VAL A 168 1.17 1.51 -17.91
CA VAL A 168 0.03 0.71 -18.39
C VAL A 168 -1.11 1.62 -18.85
N HIS A 169 -1.42 2.65 -18.06
CA HIS A 169 -2.43 3.66 -18.43
C HIS A 169 -2.12 4.31 -19.78
N TRP A 170 -0.90 4.78 -19.96
CA TRP A 170 -0.47 5.39 -21.22
C TRP A 170 -0.64 4.44 -22.41
N LYS A 171 -0.27 3.16 -22.28
CA LYS A 171 -0.42 2.18 -23.36
C LYS A 171 -1.89 1.85 -23.69
N LEU A 172 -2.80 2.00 -22.74
CA LEU A 172 -4.23 1.75 -22.96
C LEU A 172 -4.96 3.00 -23.50
N SER A 173 -4.58 4.19 -23.05
CA SER A 173 -5.28 5.45 -23.35
C SER A 173 -4.58 6.34 -24.39
N GLY A 174 -3.26 6.21 -24.53
CA GLY A 174 -2.42 7.19 -25.22
C GLY A 174 -2.00 8.39 -24.37
N GLU A 175 -2.57 8.57 -23.17
CA GLU A 175 -2.36 9.74 -22.31
C GLU A 175 -1.26 9.49 -21.27
N LYS A 176 -0.32 10.43 -21.14
CA LYS A 176 0.81 10.40 -20.20
C LYS A 176 0.41 11.08 -18.87
N VAL A 177 -0.41 10.41 -18.07
CA VAL A 177 -1.06 10.93 -16.86
C VAL A 177 -0.81 10.03 -15.66
N LEU A 178 -0.78 10.60 -14.47
CA LEU A 178 -0.88 9.90 -13.18
C LEU A 178 -2.06 10.45 -12.35
N GLY A 179 -2.62 9.62 -11.48
CA GLY A 179 -3.42 10.07 -10.37
C GLY A 179 -2.56 10.79 -9.33
N VAL A 180 -3.14 11.74 -8.61
CA VAL A 180 -2.41 12.57 -7.66
C VAL A 180 -1.76 11.73 -6.54
N GLY A 181 -2.39 10.62 -6.15
CA GLY A 181 -1.84 9.69 -5.18
C GLY A 181 -0.54 9.06 -5.66
N ASP A 182 -0.52 8.49 -6.86
CA ASP A 182 0.68 7.87 -7.44
C ASP A 182 1.74 8.93 -7.83
N ALA A 183 1.31 10.09 -8.37
CA ALA A 183 2.19 11.21 -8.70
C ALA A 183 2.96 11.74 -7.49
N SER A 184 2.36 11.67 -6.29
CA SER A 184 3.01 12.08 -5.04
C SER A 184 4.23 11.22 -4.67
N GLY A 185 4.30 9.98 -5.18
CA GLY A 185 5.47 9.11 -5.09
C GLY A 185 6.49 9.29 -6.22
N VAL A 186 6.19 10.15 -7.19
CA VAL A 186 7.10 10.55 -8.27
C VAL A 186 7.87 11.82 -7.90
N PHE A 187 7.13 12.84 -7.51
CA PHE A 187 7.65 14.13 -7.08
C PHE A 187 6.68 14.78 -6.07
N PRO A 188 7.15 15.60 -5.09
CA PRO A 188 6.28 16.21 -4.09
C PRO A 188 5.12 17.02 -4.69
N ILE A 189 3.92 16.81 -4.17
CA ILE A 189 2.69 17.50 -4.55
C ILE A 189 2.42 18.68 -3.60
N ASP A 190 1.98 19.80 -4.14
CA ASP A 190 1.41 20.91 -3.38
C ASP A 190 -0.08 20.63 -3.12
N GLU A 191 -0.46 20.45 -1.85
CA GLU A 191 -1.81 20.11 -1.41
C GLU A 191 -2.88 21.12 -1.85
N LYS A 192 -2.49 22.39 -2.10
CA LYS A 192 -3.43 23.43 -2.50
C LYS A 192 -3.80 23.36 -3.98
N THR A 193 -2.88 22.90 -4.79
CA THR A 193 -3.06 22.86 -6.23
C THR A 193 -3.35 21.44 -6.75
N GLY A 194 -3.04 20.40 -5.97
CA GLY A 194 -3.11 19.01 -6.41
C GLY A 194 -2.11 18.68 -7.51
N TYR A 195 -1.05 19.48 -7.66
CA TYR A 195 -0.05 19.35 -8.70
C TYR A 195 1.37 19.40 -8.11
N TYR A 196 2.37 19.07 -8.87
CA TYR A 196 3.77 19.11 -8.43
C TYR A 196 4.15 20.46 -7.83
N SER A 197 4.88 20.45 -6.72
CA SER A 197 5.33 21.64 -6.01
C SER A 197 6.24 22.52 -6.89
N LYS A 198 5.74 23.68 -7.31
CA LYS A 198 6.47 24.62 -8.17
C LYS A 198 7.78 25.10 -7.54
N SER A 199 7.80 25.27 -6.22
CA SER A 199 9.02 25.68 -5.50
C SER A 199 10.08 24.59 -5.55
N MET A 200 9.70 23.32 -5.34
CA MET A 200 10.64 22.20 -5.39
C MET A 200 11.08 21.87 -6.81
N LEU A 201 10.18 21.97 -7.80
CA LEU A 201 10.56 21.88 -9.22
C LEU A 201 11.63 22.92 -9.58
N LYS A 202 11.43 24.18 -9.15
CA LYS A 202 12.44 25.23 -9.34
C LYS A 202 13.75 24.89 -8.64
N THR A 203 13.69 24.45 -7.37
CA THR A 203 14.90 24.04 -6.64
C THR A 203 15.63 22.92 -7.38
N PHE A 204 14.90 21.90 -7.89
CA PHE A 204 15.50 20.80 -8.64
C PHE A 204 16.20 21.28 -9.91
N THR A 205 15.56 22.15 -10.71
CA THR A 205 16.17 22.69 -11.94
C THR A 205 17.38 23.58 -11.68
N GLU A 206 17.49 24.15 -10.48
CA GLU A 206 18.64 24.98 -10.07
C GLU A 206 19.84 24.18 -9.55
N LEU A 207 19.72 22.85 -9.36
CA LEU A 207 20.84 21.99 -8.98
C LEU A 207 21.90 21.94 -10.10
N GLU A 208 23.18 22.15 -9.73
CA GLU A 208 24.27 22.25 -10.71
C GLU A 208 24.37 21.02 -11.64
N ASN A 209 24.12 19.82 -11.10
CA ASN A 209 24.14 18.59 -11.87
C ASN A 209 22.94 18.43 -12.81
N VAL A 210 21.86 19.17 -12.60
CA VAL A 210 20.64 19.14 -13.42
C VAL A 210 20.69 20.14 -14.56
N LYS A 211 21.26 21.33 -14.33
CA LYS A 211 21.37 22.41 -15.32
C LYS A 211 22.07 22.04 -16.64
N GLN A 212 22.84 20.95 -16.62
CA GLN A 212 23.59 20.52 -17.81
C GLN A 212 22.73 19.82 -18.86
N PHE A 213 21.49 19.45 -18.54
CA PHE A 213 20.59 18.75 -19.46
C PHE A 213 19.64 19.73 -20.17
N ASP A 214 19.33 19.41 -21.42
CA ASP A 214 18.45 20.24 -22.27
C ASP A 214 16.95 20.02 -22.02
N TRP A 215 16.57 18.94 -21.30
CA TRP A 215 15.19 18.66 -20.96
C TRP A 215 14.71 19.44 -19.73
N ASP A 216 13.44 19.82 -19.71
CA ASP A 216 12.78 20.45 -18.57
C ASP A 216 12.01 19.40 -17.75
N ILE A 217 12.27 19.32 -16.44
CA ILE A 217 11.58 18.40 -15.54
C ILE A 217 10.05 18.52 -15.64
N ASN A 218 9.52 19.71 -15.88
CA ASN A 218 8.08 19.92 -16.05
C ASN A 218 7.50 19.23 -17.30
N GLN A 219 8.33 18.91 -18.29
CA GLN A 219 7.94 18.22 -19.52
C GLN A 219 8.18 16.71 -19.43
N VAL A 220 9.13 16.31 -18.58
CA VAL A 220 9.52 14.91 -18.39
C VAL A 220 8.56 14.19 -17.45
N LEU A 221 7.97 14.90 -16.48
CA LEU A 221 6.99 14.34 -15.54
C LEU A 221 5.62 14.15 -16.20
N PRO A 222 4.84 13.13 -15.79
CA PRO A 222 3.46 12.95 -16.23
C PRO A 222 2.57 14.12 -15.82
N ASP A 223 1.48 14.36 -16.55
CA ASP A 223 0.41 15.22 -16.07
C ASP A 223 -0.29 14.61 -14.84
N VAL A 224 -0.92 15.42 -14.00
CA VAL A 224 -1.55 14.97 -12.74
C VAL A 224 -3.03 15.22 -12.77
N LYS A 225 -3.82 14.20 -12.39
CA LYS A 225 -5.28 14.29 -12.25
C LYS A 225 -5.75 13.74 -10.91
N SER A 226 -6.82 14.33 -10.40
CA SER A 226 -7.47 13.85 -9.17
C SER A 226 -8.51 12.78 -9.47
N ALA A 227 -8.80 11.94 -8.47
CA ALA A 227 -9.92 11.00 -8.53
C ALA A 227 -11.22 11.73 -8.91
N GLY A 228 -12.04 11.08 -9.75
CA GLY A 228 -13.28 11.65 -10.29
C GLY A 228 -13.07 12.40 -11.62
N GLU A 229 -11.84 12.71 -12.01
CA GLU A 229 -11.53 13.23 -13.34
C GLU A 229 -11.40 12.07 -14.34
N LYS A 230 -11.69 12.35 -15.60
CA LYS A 230 -11.42 11.45 -16.72
C LYS A 230 -9.97 11.62 -17.15
N ALA A 231 -9.20 10.54 -17.19
CA ALA A 231 -7.79 10.56 -17.58
C ALA A 231 -7.53 9.99 -18.99
N GLY A 232 -8.57 9.85 -19.79
CA GLY A 232 -8.53 9.35 -21.15
C GLY A 232 -9.64 8.34 -21.42
N GLU A 233 -9.61 7.75 -22.60
CA GLU A 233 -10.49 6.65 -23.02
C GLU A 233 -9.66 5.47 -23.51
N LEU A 234 -10.19 4.26 -23.37
CA LEU A 234 -9.60 3.07 -23.96
C LEU A 234 -9.55 3.23 -25.48
N THR A 235 -8.36 3.23 -26.04
CA THR A 235 -8.17 3.30 -27.51
C THR A 235 -8.43 1.93 -28.15
N ALA A 236 -8.54 1.89 -29.48
CA ALA A 236 -8.67 0.63 -30.20
C ALA A 236 -7.41 -0.26 -30.04
N GLU A 237 -6.23 0.37 -30.06
CA GLU A 237 -4.95 -0.30 -29.79
C GLU A 237 -4.90 -0.82 -28.36
N GLY A 238 -5.33 0.00 -27.39
CA GLY A 238 -5.40 -0.38 -25.98
C GLY A 238 -6.36 -1.54 -25.73
N ALA A 239 -7.52 -1.53 -26.38
CA ALA A 239 -8.48 -2.62 -26.29
C ALA A 239 -7.90 -3.95 -26.81
N ASN A 240 -7.24 -3.93 -27.98
CA ASN A 240 -6.57 -5.08 -28.56
C ASN A 240 -5.37 -5.56 -27.72
N LEU A 241 -4.69 -4.62 -27.06
CA LEU A 241 -3.57 -4.94 -26.16
C LEU A 241 -4.07 -5.62 -24.87
N LEU A 242 -5.21 -5.18 -24.33
CA LEU A 242 -5.81 -5.76 -23.12
C LEU A 242 -6.50 -7.10 -23.41
N ASP A 243 -7.34 -7.14 -24.43
CA ASP A 243 -8.11 -8.34 -24.85
C ASP A 243 -7.56 -8.92 -26.14
N VAL A 244 -6.71 -9.94 -26.02
CA VAL A 244 -6.12 -10.64 -27.17
C VAL A 244 -7.14 -11.37 -28.04
N THR A 245 -8.40 -11.53 -27.59
CA THR A 245 -9.48 -12.11 -28.39
C THR A 245 -10.12 -11.09 -29.34
N GLY A 246 -9.84 -9.81 -29.15
CA GLY A 246 -10.36 -8.69 -29.95
C GLY A 246 -11.86 -8.43 -29.78
N LYS A 247 -12.48 -8.92 -28.70
CA LYS A 247 -13.92 -8.71 -28.44
C LYS A 247 -14.18 -7.38 -27.75
N LEU A 248 -13.26 -6.93 -26.89
CA LEU A 248 -13.41 -5.68 -26.16
C LEU A 248 -13.34 -4.48 -27.11
N GLN A 249 -14.31 -3.60 -27.04
CA GLN A 249 -14.40 -2.38 -27.83
C GLN A 249 -13.72 -1.21 -27.10
N ALA A 250 -13.25 -0.25 -27.86
CA ALA A 250 -12.74 1.02 -27.37
C ALA A 250 -13.85 1.91 -26.79
N GLY A 251 -13.46 2.95 -26.02
CA GLY A 251 -14.37 3.99 -25.54
C GLY A 251 -14.69 3.94 -24.05
N SER A 252 -14.21 2.93 -23.31
CA SER A 252 -14.31 2.93 -21.84
C SER A 252 -13.61 4.15 -21.26
N VAL A 253 -14.23 4.84 -20.31
CA VAL A 253 -13.57 5.90 -19.53
C VAL A 253 -12.42 5.29 -18.74
N ILE A 254 -11.22 5.88 -18.81
CA ILE A 254 -10.12 5.46 -17.94
C ILE A 254 -9.92 6.49 -16.83
N ALA A 255 -9.93 5.99 -15.59
CA ALA A 255 -9.65 6.79 -14.40
C ALA A 255 -8.16 7.14 -14.30
N PRO A 256 -7.76 8.19 -13.56
CA PRO A 256 -6.37 8.44 -13.23
C PRO A 256 -5.73 7.19 -12.61
N PRO A 257 -4.57 6.74 -13.11
CA PRO A 257 -3.91 5.55 -12.58
C PRO A 257 -3.31 5.84 -11.21
N GLU A 258 -3.44 4.89 -10.28
CA GLU A 258 -3.09 5.08 -8.87
C GLU A 258 -2.10 4.04 -8.36
N GLY A 259 -1.47 4.36 -7.23
CA GLY A 259 -0.68 3.41 -6.46
C GLY A 259 -1.57 2.48 -5.62
N ASP A 260 -1.03 1.29 -5.30
CA ASP A 260 -1.70 0.29 -4.47
C ASP A 260 -2.07 0.80 -3.07
N ALA A 261 -1.28 1.72 -2.51
CA ALA A 261 -1.58 2.36 -1.23
C ALA A 261 -2.86 3.20 -1.29
N GLY A 262 -3.01 4.06 -2.32
CA GLY A 262 -4.20 4.89 -2.51
C GLY A 262 -5.46 4.07 -2.75
N THR A 263 -5.38 3.04 -3.59
CA THR A 263 -6.52 2.13 -3.83
C THR A 263 -6.89 1.31 -2.61
N GLY A 264 -5.91 0.96 -1.76
CA GLY A 264 -6.13 0.34 -0.47
C GLY A 264 -6.92 1.26 0.49
N MET A 265 -6.63 2.57 0.48
CA MET A 265 -7.39 3.55 1.26
C MET A 265 -8.83 3.68 0.77
N VAL A 266 -9.07 3.63 -0.53
CA VAL A 266 -10.42 3.58 -1.10
C VAL A 266 -11.15 2.30 -0.67
N GLY A 267 -10.48 1.16 -0.78
CA GLY A 267 -11.02 -0.15 -0.39
C GLY A 267 -11.39 -0.27 1.10
N THR A 268 -10.85 0.60 1.93
CA THR A 268 -11.11 0.65 3.38
C THR A 268 -11.89 1.89 3.82
N ASN A 269 -12.37 2.72 2.89
CA ASN A 269 -13.05 3.99 3.20
C ASN A 269 -12.26 4.92 4.15
N SER A 270 -10.94 5.02 3.94
CA SER A 270 -10.03 5.75 4.84
C SER A 270 -9.38 6.96 4.16
N VAL A 271 -10.13 7.69 3.32
CA VAL A 271 -9.64 8.87 2.59
C VAL A 271 -9.97 10.21 3.27
N ARG A 272 -10.78 10.20 4.33
CA ARG A 272 -11.13 11.42 5.08
C ARG A 272 -9.99 11.89 5.97
N LYS A 273 -9.88 13.21 6.16
CA LYS A 273 -8.96 13.79 7.15
C LYS A 273 -9.22 13.19 8.54
N ARG A 274 -8.13 12.92 9.26
CA ARG A 274 -8.13 12.32 10.60
C ARG A 274 -8.62 10.87 10.64
N THR A 275 -8.68 10.20 9.48
CA THR A 275 -8.85 8.76 9.39
C THR A 275 -7.62 8.14 8.71
N GLY A 276 -7.56 6.84 8.70
CA GLY A 276 -6.51 6.14 7.99
C GLY A 276 -6.74 4.64 7.95
N ASN A 277 -5.80 3.92 7.35
CA ASN A 277 -5.82 2.47 7.37
C ASN A 277 -4.49 1.89 7.90
N ILE A 278 -4.58 0.67 8.38
CA ILE A 278 -3.45 -0.14 8.83
C ILE A 278 -3.50 -1.48 8.13
N SER A 279 -2.44 -1.82 7.42
CA SER A 279 -2.28 -3.16 6.83
C SER A 279 -1.25 -3.94 7.63
N VAL A 280 -1.63 -5.14 8.08
CA VAL A 280 -0.83 -5.99 8.95
C VAL A 280 -0.55 -7.33 8.28
N GLY A 281 0.72 -7.59 8.06
CA GLY A 281 1.25 -8.83 7.48
C GLY A 281 2.61 -9.17 8.07
N THR A 282 3.54 -9.64 7.26
CA THR A 282 4.97 -9.82 7.62
C THR A 282 5.57 -8.50 8.11
N SER A 283 5.27 -7.42 7.40
CA SER A 283 5.47 -6.02 7.78
C SER A 283 4.13 -5.38 8.13
N ALA A 284 4.14 -4.16 8.66
CA ALA A 284 2.93 -3.37 8.81
C ALA A 284 3.16 -1.95 8.30
N PHE A 285 2.10 -1.32 7.85
CA PHE A 285 2.11 0.11 7.56
C PHE A 285 0.79 0.75 7.95
N SER A 286 0.86 2.00 8.37
CA SER A 286 -0.29 2.86 8.58
C SER A 286 -0.24 4.04 7.62
N MET A 287 -1.41 4.47 7.18
CA MET A 287 -1.59 5.66 6.35
C MET A 287 -2.62 6.55 7.04
N VAL A 288 -2.20 7.73 7.49
CA VAL A 288 -3.05 8.69 8.22
C VAL A 288 -3.28 9.91 7.35
N VAL A 289 -4.56 10.20 7.03
CA VAL A 289 -4.91 11.41 6.28
C VAL A 289 -4.79 12.63 7.19
N LEU A 290 -3.86 13.50 6.83
CA LEU A 290 -3.48 14.65 7.64
C LEU A 290 -4.51 15.78 7.56
N GLU A 291 -4.80 16.43 8.69
CA GLU A 291 -5.59 17.66 8.74
C GLU A 291 -4.74 18.91 8.52
N LYS A 292 -3.43 18.79 8.71
CA LYS A 292 -2.42 19.86 8.59
C LYS A 292 -1.07 19.28 8.17
N PRO A 293 -0.18 20.06 7.56
CA PRO A 293 1.17 19.61 7.24
C PRO A 293 1.95 19.23 8.51
N LEU A 294 2.95 18.35 8.36
CA LEU A 294 3.90 18.05 9.43
C LEU A 294 4.74 19.29 9.74
N LYS A 295 5.13 19.46 11.00
CA LYS A 295 5.98 20.57 11.48
C LYS A 295 7.45 20.39 11.09
N SER A 296 7.86 19.13 10.97
CA SER A 296 9.26 18.74 10.79
C SER A 296 9.40 17.68 9.70
N VAL A 297 10.60 17.53 9.18
CA VAL A 297 10.97 16.47 8.25
C VAL A 297 11.38 15.24 9.06
N HIS A 298 10.63 14.16 8.92
CA HIS A 298 10.94 12.86 9.51
C HIS A 298 11.34 11.89 8.38
N ARG A 299 12.54 11.31 8.46
CA ARG A 299 13.03 10.38 7.42
C ARG A 299 12.28 9.05 7.40
N ASP A 300 11.67 8.70 8.51
CA ASP A 300 10.92 7.45 8.69
C ASP A 300 9.41 7.60 8.40
N ILE A 301 8.98 8.80 8.01
CA ILE A 301 7.59 9.10 7.65
C ILE A 301 7.56 9.65 6.23
N ASP A 302 6.89 8.93 5.33
CA ASP A 302 6.67 9.41 3.98
C ASP A 302 5.37 10.22 3.92
N VAL A 303 5.38 11.29 3.16
CA VAL A 303 4.18 12.07 2.89
C VAL A 303 3.78 11.89 1.44
N VAL A 304 2.66 11.21 1.24
CA VAL A 304 2.03 10.97 -0.08
C VAL A 304 0.64 11.58 -0.09
N MET A 305 -0.14 11.36 -1.16
CA MET A 305 -1.50 11.90 -1.27
C MET A 305 -2.54 10.77 -1.36
N THR A 306 -3.77 11.07 -0.90
CA THR A 306 -4.95 10.27 -1.26
C THR A 306 -5.24 10.44 -2.76
N PRO A 307 -6.04 9.57 -3.39
CA PRO A 307 -6.44 9.74 -4.80
C PRO A 307 -7.16 11.04 -5.12
N ASP A 308 -7.71 11.74 -4.14
CA ASP A 308 -8.34 13.07 -4.27
C ASP A 308 -7.47 14.23 -3.76
N GLY A 309 -6.18 13.96 -3.42
CA GLY A 309 -5.18 14.99 -3.15
C GLY A 309 -5.07 15.47 -1.71
N ALA A 310 -5.62 14.75 -0.73
CA ALA A 310 -5.35 15.04 0.68
C ALA A 310 -4.00 14.45 1.11
N PRO A 311 -3.19 15.18 1.91
CA PRO A 311 -1.89 14.67 2.36
C PRO A 311 -2.05 13.51 3.34
N VAL A 312 -1.19 12.51 3.22
CA VAL A 312 -1.16 11.28 4.00
C VAL A 312 0.23 11.06 4.56
N ALA A 313 0.33 10.88 5.88
CA ALA A 313 1.56 10.37 6.50
C ALA A 313 1.54 8.84 6.50
N MET A 314 2.58 8.24 5.95
CA MET A 314 2.78 6.80 5.96
C MET A 314 3.89 6.42 6.93
N VAL A 315 3.56 5.59 7.91
CA VAL A 315 4.51 4.91 8.81
C VAL A 315 4.64 3.47 8.36
N HIS A 316 5.83 3.06 7.96
CA HIS A 316 6.11 1.69 7.53
C HIS A 316 7.08 1.03 8.49
N VAL A 317 6.77 -0.20 8.91
CA VAL A 317 7.63 -1.05 9.76
C VAL A 317 7.87 -2.39 9.09
N ASN A 318 9.12 -2.84 9.13
CA ASN A 318 9.55 -4.03 8.41
C ASN A 318 9.13 -5.33 9.12
N ASN A 319 8.90 -5.27 10.42
CA ASN A 319 8.70 -6.43 11.28
C ASN A 319 7.35 -6.36 11.99
N CYS A 320 6.52 -7.40 11.82
CA CYS A 320 5.23 -7.49 12.50
C CYS A 320 4.88 -8.94 12.82
N SER A 321 4.11 -9.65 11.99
CA SER A 321 3.53 -10.96 12.36
C SER A 321 4.45 -12.17 12.13
N SER A 322 5.62 -12.00 11.53
CA SER A 322 6.48 -13.13 11.12
C SER A 322 6.94 -13.99 12.31
N ASP A 323 7.26 -13.36 13.43
CA ASP A 323 7.72 -14.08 14.62
C ASP A 323 6.58 -14.87 15.28
N ILE A 324 5.36 -14.32 15.30
CA ILE A 324 4.15 -15.04 15.74
C ILE A 324 3.97 -16.33 14.94
N ASN A 325 4.19 -16.28 13.62
CA ASN A 325 4.06 -17.45 12.75
C ASN A 325 5.10 -18.52 13.09
N ALA A 326 6.34 -18.12 13.42
CA ALA A 326 7.39 -19.05 13.82
C ALA A 326 7.03 -19.77 15.14
N TRP A 327 6.53 -19.04 16.14
CA TRP A 327 6.08 -19.63 17.38
C TRP A 327 4.84 -20.51 17.21
N ALA A 328 3.85 -20.09 16.42
CA ALA A 328 2.68 -20.89 16.11
C ALA A 328 3.07 -22.23 15.46
N GLN A 329 4.10 -22.24 14.60
CA GLN A 329 4.61 -23.47 14.00
C GLN A 329 5.16 -24.45 15.08
N ILE A 330 5.88 -23.94 16.08
CA ILE A 330 6.38 -24.76 17.20
C ILE A 330 5.21 -25.40 17.96
N PHE A 331 4.15 -24.65 18.26
CA PHE A 331 2.95 -25.21 18.91
C PHE A 331 2.23 -26.24 18.03
N SER A 332 2.17 -26.01 16.72
CA SER A 332 1.62 -26.96 15.74
C SER A 332 2.41 -28.25 15.73
N ASP A 333 3.74 -28.17 15.68
CA ASP A 333 4.63 -29.33 15.67
C ASP A 333 4.51 -30.14 16.96
N PHE A 334 4.40 -29.45 18.12
CA PHE A 334 4.19 -30.11 19.40
C PHE A 334 2.83 -30.83 19.45
N ALA A 335 1.74 -30.19 19.03
CA ALA A 335 0.42 -30.81 18.96
C ALA A 335 0.41 -32.04 18.06
N ALA A 336 1.07 -31.97 16.90
CA ALA A 336 1.19 -33.09 15.97
C ALA A 336 1.95 -34.29 16.60
N ARG A 337 2.95 -34.07 17.46
CA ARG A 337 3.65 -35.12 18.20
C ARG A 337 2.74 -35.84 19.19
N LEU A 338 1.71 -35.15 19.70
CA LEU A 338 0.67 -35.73 20.55
C LEU A 338 -0.48 -36.37 19.77
N GLY A 339 -0.38 -36.41 18.42
CA GLY A 339 -1.45 -36.93 17.53
C GLY A 339 -2.60 -35.96 17.31
N ILE A 340 -2.44 -34.69 17.67
CA ILE A 340 -3.45 -33.64 17.50
C ILE A 340 -3.11 -32.85 16.24
N ASN A 341 -3.93 -32.97 15.19
CA ASN A 341 -3.81 -32.18 13.97
C ASN A 341 -4.81 -31.04 14.01
N LEU A 342 -4.31 -29.82 14.19
CA LEU A 342 -5.12 -28.60 14.19
C LEU A 342 -5.06 -27.91 12.81
N ALA A 343 -6.22 -27.45 12.34
CA ALA A 343 -6.23 -26.50 11.22
C ALA A 343 -5.57 -25.18 11.67
N PRO A 344 -4.80 -24.50 10.80
CA PRO A 344 -4.10 -23.28 11.18
C PRO A 344 -4.99 -22.24 11.86
N ASP A 345 -6.18 -21.97 11.31
CA ASP A 345 -7.10 -20.97 11.90
C ASP A 345 -7.51 -21.34 13.33
N LYS A 346 -7.69 -22.63 13.62
CA LYS A 346 -8.03 -23.11 14.98
C LYS A 346 -6.87 -22.99 15.96
N LEU A 347 -5.65 -23.15 15.47
CA LEU A 347 -4.46 -22.95 16.31
C LEU A 347 -4.32 -21.47 16.69
N TYR A 348 -4.40 -20.56 15.71
CA TYR A 348 -4.33 -19.12 15.98
C TYR A 348 -5.47 -18.63 16.86
N GLU A 349 -6.70 -19.09 16.63
CA GLU A 349 -7.85 -18.79 17.49
C GLU A 349 -7.57 -19.19 18.96
N ALA A 350 -7.08 -20.42 19.19
CA ALA A 350 -6.78 -20.90 20.53
C ALA A 350 -5.67 -20.08 21.21
N LEU A 351 -4.58 -19.80 20.49
CA LEU A 351 -3.45 -19.03 21.02
C LEU A 351 -3.84 -17.58 21.33
N PHE A 352 -4.61 -16.93 20.46
CA PHE A 352 -5.03 -15.54 20.65
C PHE A 352 -6.10 -15.41 21.76
N LEU A 353 -7.03 -16.35 21.86
CA LEU A 353 -7.97 -16.38 22.99
C LEU A 353 -7.25 -16.65 24.33
N GLU A 354 -6.15 -17.41 24.32
CA GLU A 354 -5.35 -17.57 25.53
C GLU A 354 -4.64 -16.29 25.94
N ALA A 355 -4.16 -15.50 24.97
CA ALA A 355 -3.53 -14.20 25.20
C ALA A 355 -4.42 -13.24 26.02
N THR A 356 -5.75 -13.28 25.86
CA THR A 356 -6.67 -12.41 26.62
C THR A 356 -6.69 -12.65 28.13
N LYS A 357 -6.04 -13.70 28.61
CA LYS A 357 -5.92 -14.04 30.04
C LYS A 357 -4.58 -13.62 30.65
N ALA A 358 -3.78 -12.85 29.92
CA ALA A 358 -2.48 -12.41 30.38
C ALA A 358 -2.58 -11.45 31.57
N ASP A 359 -1.52 -11.42 32.38
CA ASP A 359 -1.35 -10.44 33.44
C ASP A 359 -1.16 -9.04 32.81
N HIS A 360 -1.54 -7.98 33.53
CA HIS A 360 -1.44 -6.60 33.06
C HIS A 360 -0.01 -6.20 32.64
N ASP A 361 1.00 -6.69 33.39
CA ASP A 361 2.42 -6.46 33.14
C ASP A 361 3.08 -7.52 32.24
N LEU A 362 2.28 -8.37 31.58
CA LEU A 362 2.74 -9.47 30.73
C LEU A 362 3.73 -10.42 31.43
N GLY A 363 3.73 -10.47 32.77
CA GLY A 363 4.70 -11.22 33.54
C GLY A 363 6.15 -10.74 33.35
N HIS A 364 6.36 -9.49 32.99
CA HIS A 364 7.67 -8.88 32.66
C HIS A 364 8.41 -9.60 31.51
N LEU A 365 7.67 -10.02 30.49
CA LEU A 365 8.21 -10.61 29.26
C LEU A 365 8.37 -9.54 28.19
N ILE A 366 9.47 -9.60 27.42
CA ILE A 366 9.71 -8.74 26.26
C ILE A 366 10.11 -9.62 25.07
N ASN A 367 9.59 -9.31 23.90
CA ASN A 367 9.98 -9.93 22.64
C ASN A 367 10.30 -8.87 21.61
N TYR A 368 11.40 -9.04 20.90
CA TYR A 368 11.76 -8.26 19.71
C TYR A 368 11.54 -9.17 18.50
N SER A 369 10.50 -8.87 17.70
CA SER A 369 10.08 -9.69 16.57
C SER A 369 10.89 -9.41 15.29
N TYR A 370 12.11 -8.89 15.41
CA TYR A 370 12.89 -8.38 14.31
C TYR A 370 13.55 -9.48 13.47
N GLN A 371 12.94 -9.81 12.34
CA GLN A 371 13.50 -10.71 11.32
C GLN A 371 14.50 -9.98 10.39
N SER A 372 14.42 -8.65 10.36
CA SER A 372 15.26 -7.77 9.54
C SER A 372 15.52 -6.48 10.30
N GLY A 373 16.31 -5.59 9.70
CA GLY A 373 16.48 -4.23 10.22
C GLY A 373 15.14 -3.48 10.33
N GLU A 374 15.08 -2.51 11.24
CA GLU A 374 13.90 -1.70 11.49
C GLU A 374 14.26 -0.21 11.60
N ASN A 375 13.84 0.57 10.61
CA ASN A 375 14.23 1.97 10.51
C ASN A 375 13.68 2.80 11.69
N ILE A 376 12.41 2.64 12.00
CA ILE A 376 11.72 3.38 13.09
C ILE A 376 12.47 3.27 14.44
N THR A 377 13.15 2.16 14.69
CA THR A 377 13.91 1.93 15.92
C THR A 377 15.42 1.97 15.72
N ASN A 378 15.91 2.36 14.53
CA ASN A 378 17.33 2.42 14.16
C ASN A 378 18.08 1.08 14.31
N ILE A 379 17.39 -0.05 14.15
CA ILE A 379 17.99 -1.38 14.16
C ILE A 379 18.43 -1.73 12.74
N LYS A 380 19.74 -1.88 12.52
CA LYS A 380 20.31 -2.16 11.19
C LYS A 380 20.12 -3.60 10.76
N ALA A 381 20.25 -4.52 11.70
CA ALA A 381 20.08 -5.97 11.47
C ALA A 381 19.34 -6.58 12.66
N GLY A 382 18.14 -7.08 12.42
CA GLY A 382 17.32 -7.68 13.47
C GLY A 382 17.73 -9.11 13.81
N ARG A 383 17.43 -9.51 15.03
CA ARG A 383 17.46 -10.90 15.51
C ARG A 383 16.23 -11.11 16.40
N PRO A 384 15.33 -12.07 16.07
CA PRO A 384 14.23 -12.37 16.96
C PRO A 384 14.76 -12.72 18.35
N LEU A 385 14.43 -11.93 19.34
CA LEU A 385 14.99 -12.03 20.68
C LEU A 385 13.89 -12.02 21.75
N PHE A 386 13.77 -13.11 22.51
CA PHE A 386 12.85 -13.22 23.63
C PHE A 386 13.61 -13.07 24.95
N VAL A 387 13.20 -12.10 25.77
CA VAL A 387 13.88 -11.74 27.02
C VAL A 387 12.93 -11.89 28.21
N ARG A 388 13.43 -12.48 29.28
CA ARG A 388 12.72 -12.59 30.56
C ARG A 388 13.68 -12.52 31.74
N LYS A 389 13.18 -12.08 32.88
CA LYS A 389 13.88 -12.14 34.18
C LYS A 389 13.71 -13.52 34.81
N SER A 390 14.53 -13.85 35.80
CA SER A 390 14.42 -15.14 36.53
C SER A 390 13.10 -15.30 37.30
N ASP A 391 12.48 -14.20 37.68
CA ASP A 391 11.23 -14.09 38.42
C ASP A 391 10.01 -13.72 37.56
N SER A 392 10.17 -13.67 36.24
CA SER A 392 9.07 -13.43 35.29
C SER A 392 7.99 -14.49 35.40
N ASN A 393 6.72 -14.08 35.36
CA ASN A 393 5.59 -15.03 35.29
C ASN A 393 5.46 -15.56 33.84
N PHE A 394 6.28 -16.58 33.53
CA PHE A 394 6.35 -17.16 32.20
C PHE A 394 5.31 -18.26 32.02
N ASN A 395 4.19 -17.93 31.40
CA ASN A 395 3.08 -18.83 31.09
C ASN A 395 2.56 -18.55 29.67
N LEU A 396 1.66 -19.38 29.14
CA LEU A 396 1.16 -19.25 27.77
C LEU A 396 0.36 -17.96 27.52
N PRO A 397 -0.54 -17.51 28.42
CA PRO A 397 -1.22 -16.23 28.27
C PRO A 397 -0.26 -15.05 28.11
N ASN A 398 0.65 -14.86 29.06
CA ASN A 398 1.64 -13.78 29.06
C ASN A 398 2.55 -13.85 27.82
N PHE A 399 3.00 -15.05 27.45
CA PHE A 399 3.81 -15.25 26.28
C PHE A 399 3.08 -14.81 25.00
N MET A 400 1.84 -15.24 24.79
CA MET A 400 1.09 -14.93 23.57
C MET A 400 0.68 -13.45 23.49
N GLN A 401 0.33 -12.84 24.62
CA GLN A 401 0.02 -11.40 24.65
C GLN A 401 1.28 -10.57 24.36
N THR A 402 2.44 -10.98 24.89
CA THR A 402 3.74 -10.35 24.58
C THR A 402 4.05 -10.43 23.08
N GLN A 403 3.73 -11.55 22.41
CA GLN A 403 3.92 -11.64 20.96
C GLN A 403 3.04 -10.64 20.18
N LEU A 404 1.78 -10.44 20.58
CA LEU A 404 0.89 -9.46 19.97
C LEU A 404 1.36 -8.02 20.24
N TYR A 405 1.78 -7.71 21.47
CA TYR A 405 2.31 -6.40 21.82
C TYR A 405 3.56 -6.08 21.01
N SER A 406 4.47 -7.02 20.91
CA SER A 406 5.73 -6.88 20.17
C SER A 406 5.51 -6.70 18.67
N ALA A 407 4.49 -7.34 18.11
CA ALA A 407 4.16 -7.21 16.70
C ALA A 407 3.74 -5.78 16.32
N PHE A 408 3.11 -5.04 17.24
CA PHE A 408 2.67 -3.67 17.01
C PHE A 408 3.61 -2.60 17.58
N ALA A 409 4.63 -2.98 18.38
CA ALA A 409 5.50 -2.03 19.05
C ALA A 409 6.24 -1.07 18.09
N PRO A 410 6.85 -1.52 16.98
CA PRO A 410 7.47 -0.60 16.03
C PRO A 410 6.46 0.38 15.41
N LEU A 411 5.25 -0.11 15.07
CA LEU A 411 4.18 0.73 14.52
C LEU A 411 3.72 1.79 15.53
N LYS A 412 3.55 1.41 16.82
CA LYS A 412 3.25 2.34 17.91
C LYS A 412 4.28 3.44 18.00
N ILE A 413 5.57 3.10 17.99
CA ILE A 413 6.68 4.07 18.05
C ILE A 413 6.60 5.07 16.89
N GLY A 414 6.35 4.59 15.67
CA GLY A 414 6.20 5.47 14.51
C GLY A 414 4.93 6.33 14.57
N MET A 415 3.81 5.79 15.05
CA MET A 415 2.57 6.56 15.22
C MET A 415 2.68 7.61 16.33
N ASP A 416 3.50 7.36 17.35
CA ASP A 416 3.76 8.33 18.41
C ASP A 416 4.50 9.58 17.90
N ILE A 417 5.30 9.47 16.87
CA ILE A 417 5.88 10.64 16.19
C ILE A 417 4.75 11.54 15.67
N LEU A 418 3.76 10.96 15.01
CA LEU A 418 2.62 11.73 14.49
C LEU A 418 1.78 12.37 15.60
N SER A 419 1.46 11.62 16.64
CA SER A 419 0.59 12.11 17.72
C SER A 419 1.29 13.06 18.68
N ASN A 420 2.52 12.76 19.11
CA ASN A 420 3.20 13.47 20.21
C ASN A 420 4.11 14.60 19.72
N GLU A 421 4.82 14.42 18.59
CA GLU A 421 5.73 15.43 18.07
C GLU A 421 5.02 16.37 17.08
N GLU A 422 4.19 15.80 16.20
CA GLU A 422 3.50 16.53 15.15
C GLU A 422 2.09 17.02 15.55
N ASP A 423 1.54 16.60 16.69
CA ASP A 423 0.17 16.89 17.15
C ASP A 423 -0.90 16.53 16.09
N ILE A 424 -0.70 15.45 15.38
CA ILE A 424 -1.68 14.93 14.43
C ILE A 424 -2.76 14.16 15.19
N LYS A 425 -4.02 14.48 14.93
CA LYS A 425 -5.16 13.79 15.52
C LYS A 425 -5.70 12.77 14.53
N THR A 426 -6.02 11.59 15.06
CA THR A 426 -6.65 10.51 14.30
C THR A 426 -7.90 10.06 15.03
N ASP A 427 -9.06 10.09 14.36
CA ASP A 427 -10.34 9.76 14.97
C ASP A 427 -10.66 8.27 14.91
N VAL A 428 -10.22 7.60 13.84
CA VAL A 428 -10.42 6.17 13.61
C VAL A 428 -9.43 5.64 12.58
N MET A 429 -8.98 4.41 12.77
CA MET A 429 -8.18 3.68 11.78
C MET A 429 -8.91 2.40 11.36
N ILE A 430 -8.83 2.06 10.08
CA ILE A 430 -9.38 0.82 9.52
C ILE A 430 -8.24 -0.19 9.37
N ALA A 431 -8.30 -1.29 10.12
CA ALA A 431 -7.27 -2.31 10.13
C ALA A 431 -7.66 -3.53 9.28
N GLN A 432 -6.67 -4.08 8.58
CA GLN A 432 -6.79 -5.30 7.78
C GLN A 432 -5.55 -6.18 7.92
N GLY A 433 -5.73 -7.48 7.73
CA GLY A 433 -4.63 -8.46 7.77
C GLY A 433 -4.95 -9.73 8.55
N GLY A 434 -4.02 -10.68 8.50
CA GLY A 434 -4.23 -12.02 9.05
C GLY A 434 -4.45 -12.07 10.56
N LEU A 435 -3.86 -11.15 11.32
CA LEU A 435 -4.00 -11.10 12.78
C LEU A 435 -5.45 -10.80 13.23
N PHE A 436 -6.26 -10.16 12.40
CA PHE A 436 -7.64 -9.80 12.73
C PHE A 436 -8.66 -10.89 12.40
N ARG A 437 -8.22 -12.07 11.92
CA ARG A 437 -9.11 -13.22 11.67
C ARG A 437 -9.70 -13.79 12.96
N THR A 438 -8.97 -13.72 14.08
CA THR A 438 -9.54 -13.97 15.41
C THR A 438 -10.18 -12.66 15.88
N PRO A 439 -11.52 -12.59 15.95
CA PRO A 439 -12.22 -11.35 16.27
C PRO A 439 -11.80 -10.80 17.63
N VAL A 440 -11.80 -9.48 17.77
CA VAL A 440 -11.55 -8.72 19.00
C VAL A 440 -10.09 -8.67 19.43
N VAL A 441 -9.38 -9.79 19.55
CA VAL A 441 -8.11 -9.89 20.30
C VAL A 441 -7.03 -8.94 19.77
N ALA A 442 -6.52 -9.18 18.55
CA ALA A 442 -5.49 -8.30 17.98
C ALA A 442 -6.02 -6.89 17.69
N GLN A 443 -7.32 -6.75 17.43
CA GLN A 443 -7.96 -5.47 17.21
C GLN A 443 -7.95 -4.60 18.47
N GLN A 444 -8.28 -5.19 19.65
CA GLN A 444 -8.24 -4.46 20.91
C GLN A 444 -6.81 -4.08 21.27
N VAL A 445 -5.85 -5.02 21.14
CA VAL A 445 -4.43 -4.72 21.38
C VAL A 445 -3.95 -3.55 20.52
N LEU A 446 -4.32 -3.52 19.24
CA LEU A 446 -3.93 -2.42 18.36
C LEU A 446 -4.62 -1.11 18.75
N SER A 447 -5.89 -1.16 19.14
CA SER A 447 -6.64 0.01 19.61
C SER A 447 -6.01 0.63 20.86
N ASP A 448 -5.65 -0.20 21.81
CA ASP A 448 -5.00 0.20 23.06
C ASP A 448 -3.58 0.73 22.79
N ALA A 449 -2.81 0.03 21.94
CA ALA A 449 -1.47 0.44 21.55
C ALA A 449 -1.44 1.85 20.96
N LEU A 450 -2.35 2.16 20.06
CA LEU A 450 -2.38 3.44 19.36
C LEU A 450 -3.21 4.51 20.08
N ASN A 451 -3.99 4.13 21.09
CA ASN A 451 -5.01 4.95 21.73
C ASN A 451 -5.99 5.57 20.71
N ILE A 452 -6.37 4.78 19.71
CA ILE A 452 -7.24 5.19 18.59
C ILE A 452 -8.30 4.09 18.38
N PRO A 453 -9.58 4.44 18.13
CA PRO A 453 -10.58 3.47 17.70
C PRO A 453 -10.15 2.73 16.42
N ILE A 454 -10.21 1.40 16.46
CA ILE A 454 -9.86 0.53 15.33
C ILE A 454 -11.12 -0.15 14.78
N THR A 455 -11.33 -0.01 13.49
CA THR A 455 -12.41 -0.68 12.75
C THR A 455 -11.83 -1.84 11.93
N VAL A 456 -12.46 -3.00 11.98
CA VAL A 456 -12.18 -4.14 11.09
C VAL A 456 -13.44 -4.41 10.26
N MET A 457 -13.29 -4.47 8.94
CA MET A 457 -14.39 -4.76 8.01
C MET A 457 -14.47 -6.26 7.72
N ALA A 458 -15.68 -6.82 7.68
CA ALA A 458 -15.90 -8.24 7.39
C ALA A 458 -15.45 -8.64 5.97
N ASN A 459 -15.50 -7.70 5.01
CA ASN A 459 -15.23 -7.92 3.58
C ASN A 459 -13.98 -7.20 3.07
N ALA A 460 -13.01 -6.89 3.91
CA ALA A 460 -11.74 -6.24 3.49
C ALA A 460 -10.86 -7.10 2.54
N GLY A 461 -11.39 -8.21 2.02
CA GLY A 461 -10.64 -9.19 1.23
C GLY A 461 -10.50 -8.90 -0.27
N GLU A 462 -11.23 -7.94 -0.82
CA GLU A 462 -11.21 -7.66 -2.27
C GLU A 462 -9.98 -6.81 -2.68
N GLY A 463 -9.45 -6.01 -1.77
CA GLY A 463 -8.16 -5.32 -1.90
C GLY A 463 -8.11 -4.20 -2.93
N GLY A 464 -6.88 -3.87 -3.36
CA GLY A 464 -6.59 -2.75 -4.25
C GLY A 464 -7.28 -2.80 -5.63
N PRO A 465 -7.40 -3.94 -6.33
CA PRO A 465 -8.08 -3.96 -7.63
C PRO A 465 -9.57 -3.61 -7.54
N TRP A 466 -10.25 -3.99 -6.45
CA TRP A 466 -11.62 -3.55 -6.21
C TRP A 466 -11.69 -2.03 -5.92
N GLY A 467 -10.80 -1.51 -5.08
CA GLY A 467 -10.68 -0.07 -4.83
C GLY A 467 -10.43 0.72 -6.11
N MET A 468 -9.61 0.17 -7.02
CA MET A 468 -9.37 0.78 -8.33
C MET A 468 -10.61 0.72 -9.25
N ALA A 469 -11.39 -0.37 -9.21
CA ALA A 469 -12.66 -0.46 -9.94
C ALA A 469 -13.69 0.56 -9.41
N VAL A 470 -13.72 0.82 -8.09
CA VAL A 470 -14.53 1.88 -7.46
C VAL A 470 -14.08 3.27 -7.94
N LEU A 471 -12.78 3.55 -7.98
CA LEU A 471 -12.24 4.81 -8.55
C LEU A 471 -12.59 4.97 -10.03
N ALA A 472 -12.56 3.87 -10.79
CA ALA A 472 -12.97 3.89 -12.20
C ALA A 472 -14.45 4.26 -12.33
N MET A 473 -15.32 3.70 -11.49
CA MET A 473 -16.73 4.06 -11.47
C MET A 473 -16.94 5.51 -11.03
N PHE A 474 -16.20 5.96 -10.01
CA PHE A 474 -16.24 7.36 -9.56
C PHE A 474 -15.86 8.34 -10.66
N ALA A 475 -14.86 8.02 -11.50
CA ALA A 475 -14.48 8.86 -12.63
C ALA A 475 -15.59 9.01 -13.69
N SER A 476 -16.51 8.04 -13.80
CA SER A 476 -17.66 8.10 -14.73
C SER A 476 -18.94 8.61 -14.08
N ASP A 477 -19.12 8.46 -12.76
CA ASP A 477 -20.40 8.67 -12.06
C ASP A 477 -20.27 9.51 -10.78
N SER A 478 -19.26 10.37 -10.65
CA SER A 478 -19.06 11.20 -9.43
C SER A 478 -20.24 12.12 -9.13
N ASN A 479 -20.99 12.55 -10.14
CA ASN A 479 -22.10 13.49 -10.02
C ASN A 479 -21.78 14.76 -9.20
N GLY A 480 -20.49 15.15 -9.18
CA GLY A 480 -20.00 16.30 -8.44
C GLY A 480 -19.80 16.07 -6.93
N GLN A 481 -19.89 14.83 -6.46
CA GLN A 481 -19.57 14.47 -5.07
C GLN A 481 -18.05 14.48 -4.85
N SER A 482 -17.62 14.73 -3.62
CA SER A 482 -16.25 14.42 -3.20
C SER A 482 -16.03 12.90 -3.14
N LEU A 483 -14.77 12.45 -3.25
CA LEU A 483 -14.48 11.01 -3.14
C LEU A 483 -14.99 10.44 -1.81
N SER A 484 -14.74 11.14 -0.71
CA SER A 484 -15.16 10.70 0.60
C SER A 484 -16.69 10.59 0.74
N ASP A 485 -17.44 11.57 0.22
CA ASP A 485 -18.90 11.50 0.27
C ASP A 485 -19.47 10.40 -0.64
N TYR A 486 -18.85 10.21 -1.81
CA TYR A 486 -19.22 9.11 -2.71
C TYR A 486 -19.01 7.75 -2.05
N LEU A 487 -17.89 7.54 -1.38
CA LEU A 487 -17.60 6.30 -0.67
C LEU A 487 -18.64 6.06 0.44
N ASP A 488 -18.90 7.05 1.29
CA ASP A 488 -19.83 6.90 2.42
C ASP A 488 -21.27 6.64 1.98
N THR A 489 -21.73 7.36 0.96
CA THR A 489 -23.15 7.32 0.59
C THR A 489 -23.50 6.19 -0.38
N ASN A 490 -22.57 5.84 -1.27
CA ASN A 490 -22.84 4.89 -2.33
C ASN A 490 -22.18 3.52 -2.08
N VAL A 491 -20.90 3.52 -1.67
CA VAL A 491 -20.10 2.30 -1.58
C VAL A 491 -20.24 1.63 -0.20
N PHE A 492 -20.09 2.41 0.86
CA PHE A 492 -20.09 1.95 2.26
C PHE A 492 -21.31 2.43 3.05
N SER A 493 -22.45 2.57 2.40
CA SER A 493 -23.70 3.03 3.07
C SER A 493 -24.17 2.11 4.19
N ASN A 494 -23.79 0.84 4.20
CA ASN A 494 -24.12 -0.13 5.26
C ASN A 494 -23.00 -1.18 5.40
N PRO A 495 -21.81 -0.79 5.87
CA PRO A 495 -20.69 -1.71 5.96
C PRO A 495 -20.87 -2.71 7.12
N GLU A 496 -20.61 -3.99 6.86
CA GLU A 496 -20.45 -4.97 7.93
C GLU A 496 -19.05 -4.76 8.55
N SER A 497 -19.00 -4.07 9.67
CA SER A 497 -17.75 -3.71 10.35
C SER A 497 -17.92 -3.74 11.87
N MET A 498 -16.81 -3.92 12.57
CA MET A 498 -16.74 -3.85 14.03
C MET A 498 -15.68 -2.81 14.40
N THR A 499 -16.06 -1.85 15.26
CA THR A 499 -15.15 -0.85 15.81
C THR A 499 -14.96 -1.11 17.30
N LEU A 500 -13.70 -1.17 17.73
CA LEU A 500 -13.31 -1.23 19.14
C LEU A 500 -12.63 0.08 19.52
N SER A 501 -13.03 0.64 20.65
CA SER A 501 -12.37 1.81 21.24
C SER A 501 -11.26 1.38 22.19
N PRO A 502 -10.22 2.20 22.39
CA PRO A 502 -9.17 1.91 23.35
C PRO A 502 -9.74 1.83 24.77
N GLU A 503 -9.25 0.87 25.55
CA GLU A 503 -9.60 0.72 26.96
C GLU A 503 -8.51 1.39 27.82
N PRO A 504 -8.86 2.27 28.78
CA PRO A 504 -7.86 3.03 29.54
C PRO A 504 -6.79 2.13 30.23
N GLU A 505 -7.19 1.00 30.79
CA GLU A 505 -6.28 0.04 31.41
C GLU A 505 -5.35 -0.62 30.38
N GLY A 506 -5.86 -0.92 29.17
CA GLY A 506 -5.09 -1.48 28.06
C GLY A 506 -4.07 -0.49 27.51
N VAL A 507 -4.46 0.79 27.39
CA VAL A 507 -3.56 1.88 26.96
C VAL A 507 -2.42 2.04 27.97
N GLU A 508 -2.71 2.06 29.29
CA GLU A 508 -1.70 2.17 30.33
C GLU A 508 -0.72 0.98 30.29
N ALA A 509 -1.25 -0.24 30.19
CA ALA A 509 -0.44 -1.46 30.08
C ALA A 509 0.48 -1.45 28.85
N TYR A 510 -0.05 -0.99 27.71
CA TYR A 510 0.75 -0.92 26.48
C TYR A 510 1.82 0.17 26.55
N ASP A 511 1.53 1.33 27.14
CA ASP A 511 2.51 2.40 27.34
C ASP A 511 3.65 1.98 28.30
N GLU A 512 3.34 1.21 29.36
CA GLU A 512 4.35 0.63 30.25
C GLU A 512 5.23 -0.39 29.51
N PHE A 513 4.62 -1.30 28.76
CA PHE A 513 5.35 -2.23 27.90
C PHE A 513 6.25 -1.50 26.89
N THR A 514 5.75 -0.45 26.25
CA THR A 514 6.52 0.32 25.26
C THR A 514 7.76 0.97 25.90
N LYS A 515 7.67 1.47 27.11
CA LYS A 515 8.83 2.04 27.84
C LYS A 515 9.92 0.98 28.08
N GLU A 516 9.53 -0.23 28.55
CA GLU A 516 10.47 -1.34 28.74
C GLU A 516 11.05 -1.83 27.41
N TYR A 517 10.21 -1.95 26.38
CA TYR A 517 10.61 -2.33 25.03
C TYR A 517 11.66 -1.38 24.44
N VAL A 518 11.43 -0.08 24.49
CA VAL A 518 12.37 0.94 24.00
C VAL A 518 13.67 0.92 24.81
N ALA A 519 13.60 0.78 26.15
CA ALA A 519 14.78 0.69 26.99
C ALA A 519 15.68 -0.51 26.66
N GLY A 520 15.11 -1.59 26.15
CA GLY A 520 15.86 -2.80 25.79
C GLY A 520 16.34 -2.85 24.32
N LEU A 521 15.96 -1.90 23.44
CA LEU A 521 16.42 -1.87 22.04
C LEU A 521 17.94 -1.92 21.84
N PRO A 522 18.80 -1.34 22.74
CA PRO A 522 20.24 -1.51 22.63
C PRO A 522 20.71 -2.98 22.70
N VAL A 523 19.97 -3.85 23.39
CA VAL A 523 20.27 -5.29 23.46
C VAL A 523 19.97 -5.95 22.11
N GLU A 524 18.85 -5.62 21.50
CA GLU A 524 18.48 -6.08 20.15
C GLU A 524 19.47 -5.59 19.10
N ALA A 525 19.88 -4.31 19.15
CA ALA A 525 20.90 -3.77 18.27
C ALA A 525 22.23 -4.55 18.39
N GLN A 526 22.67 -4.83 19.62
CA GLN A 526 23.88 -5.59 19.87
C GLN A 526 23.76 -7.05 19.41
N ALA A 527 22.59 -7.68 19.58
CA ALA A 527 22.35 -9.03 19.06
C ALA A 527 22.49 -9.07 17.52
N GLY A 528 21.94 -8.09 16.82
CA GLY A 528 22.06 -7.96 15.37
C GLY A 528 23.50 -7.76 14.85
N GLU A 529 24.37 -7.17 15.68
CA GLU A 529 25.78 -6.96 15.34
C GLU A 529 26.68 -8.18 15.63
N VAL A 530 26.35 -8.98 16.66
CA VAL A 530 27.23 -10.02 17.19
C VAL A 530 26.85 -11.42 16.70
N ILE A 531 25.56 -11.70 16.52
CA ILE A 531 25.00 -12.98 16.10
C ILE A 531 24.55 -12.91 14.63
#